data_ef091052b7e6aa7b7dbc797b177e8d05
#
_entry.id   ef091052b7e6aa7b7dbc797b177e8d05
#
_cell.length_a   1.000
_cell.length_b   1.000
_cell.length_c   1.000
_cell.angle_alpha   90.00
_cell.angle_beta   90.00
_cell.angle_gamma   90.00
#
_symmetry.space_group_name_H-M   'P 1'
#
loop_
_entity.id
_entity.type
_entity.pdbx_description
1 polymer ?
#
loop_
_entity_poly.entity_id
_entity_poly.type
_entity_poly.pdbx_seq_one_letter_code
_entity_poly.pdbx_strand_id
1 'polypeptide(L)'
;MAFVLDASISAVWAFYDESSSLAELAASRLEAEFAMVPPIWWYEVRNLLVVNERRRRITADDSAVFLELIASYPIQIDPIEDEGTIFRFARQYGLSFYDAAYLAVAERHRAPLATLDKALQAAALAAGVPLLA
;
A
#
# COMPACT_ATOMS: atom_id res chain seq x y z
N MET A 1 -2.61 16.74 -3.86
CA MET A 1 -2.65 15.56 -4.76
C MET A 1 -2.65 14.29 -3.93
N ALA A 2 -3.01 13.18 -4.52
CA ALA A 2 -3.05 11.90 -3.83
C ALA A 2 -2.09 10.92 -4.48
N PHE A 3 -1.70 9.91 -3.75
CA PHE A 3 -1.00 8.74 -4.27
C PHE A 3 -1.61 7.48 -3.65
N VAL A 4 -1.34 6.32 -4.26
CA VAL A 4 -1.82 5.04 -3.75
C VAL A 4 -0.69 4.35 -2.99
N LEU A 5 -1.01 3.88 -1.79
CA LEU A 5 -0.05 3.31 -0.85
C LEU A 5 -0.29 1.82 -0.70
N ASP A 6 0.64 1.00 -1.19
CA ASP A 6 0.60 -0.44 -0.99
C ASP A 6 1.06 -0.81 0.43
N ALA A 7 0.52 -1.90 0.94
CA ALA A 7 0.87 -2.41 2.28
C ALA A 7 2.37 -2.70 2.44
N SER A 8 3.09 -3.02 1.35
CA SER A 8 4.54 -3.24 1.38
C SER A 8 5.31 -2.03 1.91
N ILE A 9 4.84 -0.82 1.60
CA ILE A 9 5.43 0.43 2.12
C ILE A 9 5.14 0.57 3.61
N SER A 10 3.88 0.34 4.01
CA SER A 10 3.47 0.43 5.41
C SER A 10 4.25 -0.55 6.29
N ALA A 11 4.57 -1.74 5.75
CA ALA A 11 5.37 -2.73 6.45
C ALA A 11 6.77 -2.20 6.84
N VAL A 12 7.41 -1.45 5.94
CA VAL A 12 8.72 -0.83 6.23
C VAL A 12 8.61 0.14 7.41
N TRP A 13 7.54 0.90 7.49
CA TRP A 13 7.33 1.83 8.60
C TRP A 13 7.12 1.12 9.94
N ALA A 14 6.64 -0.13 9.91
CA ALA A 14 6.37 -0.90 11.13
C ALA A 14 7.64 -1.49 11.76
N PHE A 15 8.72 -1.65 11.00
CA PHE A 15 9.91 -2.38 11.44
C PHE A 15 11.15 -1.51 11.30
N TYR A 16 11.81 -1.20 12.43
CA TYR A 16 12.99 -0.33 12.40
C TYR A 16 14.26 -1.01 11.90
N ASP A 17 14.26 -2.30 11.65
CA ASP A 17 15.36 -2.99 10.97
C ASP A 17 15.19 -2.98 9.44
N GLU A 18 14.14 -2.35 8.94
CA GLU A 18 13.90 -2.16 7.51
C GLU A 18 14.00 -0.68 7.15
N SER A 19 14.53 -0.41 5.96
CA SER A 19 14.58 0.93 5.42
C SER A 19 14.39 0.90 3.91
N SER A 20 13.85 1.97 3.37
CA SER A 20 13.60 2.13 1.94
C SER A 20 13.45 3.62 1.62
N SER A 21 14.18 4.07 0.60
CA SER A 21 14.04 5.45 0.12
C SER A 21 12.62 5.75 -0.36
N LEU A 22 11.96 4.77 -0.96
CA LEU A 22 10.56 4.92 -1.40
C LEU A 22 9.61 5.05 -0.20
N ALA A 23 9.81 4.24 0.84
CA ALA A 23 9.00 4.34 2.05
C ALA A 23 9.19 5.68 2.77
N GLU A 24 10.41 6.19 2.81
CA GLU A 24 10.72 7.52 3.36
C GLU A 24 10.06 8.62 2.52
N LEU A 25 10.11 8.50 1.21
CA LEU A 25 9.46 9.44 0.30
C LEU A 25 7.94 9.46 0.52
N ALA A 26 7.32 8.28 0.62
CA ALA A 26 5.89 8.17 0.85
C ALA A 26 5.48 8.83 2.18
N ALA A 27 6.23 8.57 3.26
CA ALA A 27 5.99 9.20 4.55
C ALA A 27 6.11 10.72 4.48
N SER A 28 7.13 11.21 3.78
CA SER A 28 7.34 12.64 3.57
C SER A 28 6.18 13.29 2.80
N ARG A 29 5.69 12.61 1.76
CA ARG A 29 4.55 13.11 0.96
C ARG A 29 3.26 13.25 1.77
N LEU A 30 3.07 12.43 2.78
CA LEU A 30 1.89 12.49 3.65
C LEU A 30 1.84 13.76 4.51
N GLU A 31 2.91 14.53 4.58
CA GLU A 31 2.92 15.84 5.24
C GLU A 31 2.11 16.88 4.45
N ALA A 32 2.02 16.73 3.13
CA ALA A 32 1.36 17.70 2.24
C ALA A 32 0.26 17.09 1.37
N GLU A 33 0.22 15.77 1.25
CA GLU A 33 -0.70 15.04 0.40
C GLU A 33 -1.42 13.98 1.22
N PHE A 34 -2.37 13.28 0.61
CA PHE A 34 -3.01 12.13 1.24
C PHE A 34 -2.83 10.89 0.39
N ALA A 35 -2.95 9.73 1.00
CA ALA A 35 -2.89 8.44 0.30
C ALA A 35 -4.29 7.85 0.17
N MET A 36 -4.52 7.15 -0.95
CA MET A 36 -5.70 6.34 -1.18
C MET A 36 -5.29 4.87 -1.13
N VAL A 37 -6.13 4.04 -0.54
CA VAL A 37 -5.89 2.59 -0.45
C VAL A 37 -7.18 1.83 -0.71
N PRO A 38 -7.11 0.62 -1.29
CA PRO A 38 -8.26 -0.27 -1.35
C PRO A 38 -8.58 -0.82 0.04
N PRO A 39 -9.81 -1.31 0.28
CA PRO A 39 -10.20 -1.85 1.60
C PRO A 39 -9.28 -2.95 2.12
N ILE A 40 -8.69 -3.75 1.24
CA ILE A 40 -7.79 -4.85 1.63
C ILE A 40 -6.54 -4.36 2.38
N TRP A 41 -6.10 -3.12 2.13
CA TRP A 41 -4.94 -2.54 2.80
C TRP A 41 -5.10 -2.56 4.33
N TRP A 42 -6.29 -2.27 4.81
CA TRP A 42 -6.58 -2.27 6.26
C TRP A 42 -6.29 -3.64 6.88
N TYR A 43 -6.70 -4.71 6.20
CA TYR A 43 -6.46 -6.09 6.64
C TYR A 43 -5.01 -6.51 6.46
N GLU A 44 -4.40 -6.17 5.33
CA GLU A 44 -3.01 -6.54 5.05
C GLU A 44 -2.04 -5.96 6.07
N VAL A 45 -2.20 -4.70 6.43
CA VAL A 45 -1.35 -4.05 7.43
C VAL A 45 -1.47 -4.76 8.77
N ARG A 46 -2.67 -5.07 9.20
CA ARG A 46 -2.90 -5.75 10.48
C ARG A 46 -2.44 -7.19 10.47
N ASN A 47 -2.59 -7.88 9.35
CA ASN A 47 -2.06 -9.22 9.21
C ASN A 47 -0.53 -9.26 9.28
N LEU A 48 0.14 -8.28 8.71
CA LEU A 48 1.59 -8.12 8.84
C LEU A 48 2.01 -8.05 10.32
N LEU A 49 1.27 -7.29 11.13
CA LEU A 49 1.54 -7.19 12.57
C LEU A 49 1.33 -8.54 13.26
N VAL A 50 0.22 -9.20 12.99
CA VAL A 50 -0.08 -10.52 13.58
C VAL A 50 1.01 -11.53 13.26
N VAL A 51 1.44 -11.62 11.99
CA VAL A 51 2.48 -12.55 11.55
C VAL A 51 3.81 -12.25 12.26
N ASN A 52 4.18 -10.98 12.37
CA ASN A 52 5.45 -10.61 12.97
C ASN A 52 5.44 -10.70 14.49
N GLU A 53 4.30 -10.55 15.14
CA GLU A 53 4.15 -10.90 16.57
C GLU A 53 4.37 -12.39 16.79
N ARG A 54 3.77 -13.25 15.96
CA ARG A 54 3.97 -14.70 16.04
C ARG A 54 5.41 -15.12 15.82
N ARG A 55 6.13 -14.41 14.97
CA ARG A 55 7.56 -14.62 14.71
C ARG A 55 8.45 -13.99 15.80
N ARG A 56 7.86 -13.37 16.81
CA ARG A 56 8.55 -12.69 17.89
C ARG A 56 9.50 -11.57 17.41
N ARG A 57 9.17 -10.96 16.29
CA ARG A 57 9.92 -9.84 15.73
C ARG A 57 9.49 -8.52 16.36
N ILE A 58 8.21 -8.43 16.73
CA ILE A 58 7.62 -7.29 17.41
C ILE A 58 6.71 -7.79 18.54
N THR A 59 6.38 -6.89 19.47
CA THR A 59 5.43 -7.16 20.55
C THR A 59 4.04 -6.60 20.22
N ALA A 60 3.05 -6.99 21.00
CA ALA A 60 1.71 -6.41 20.89
C ALA A 60 1.72 -4.90 21.16
N ASP A 61 2.59 -4.44 22.06
CA ASP A 61 2.74 -3.00 22.33
C ASP A 61 3.32 -2.27 21.13
N ASP A 62 4.29 -2.86 20.42
CA ASP A 62 4.83 -2.30 19.18
C ASP A 62 3.74 -2.14 18.13
N SER A 63 2.87 -3.13 17.98
CA SER A 63 1.74 -3.08 17.07
C SER A 63 0.77 -1.94 17.42
N ALA A 64 0.47 -1.77 18.71
CA ALA A 64 -0.41 -0.70 19.18
C ALA A 64 0.18 0.69 18.86
N VAL A 65 1.47 0.88 19.10
CA VAL A 65 2.17 2.14 18.79
C VAL A 65 2.13 2.41 17.28
N PHE A 66 2.41 1.38 16.48
CA PHE A 66 2.38 1.52 15.02
C PHE A 66 0.97 1.88 14.50
N LEU A 67 -0.08 1.25 15.03
CA LEU A 67 -1.44 1.56 14.62
C LEU A 67 -1.85 3.00 14.99
N GLU A 68 -1.37 3.53 16.11
CA GLU A 68 -1.55 4.95 16.45
C GLU A 68 -0.86 5.85 15.43
N LEU A 69 0.34 5.52 15.01
CA LEU A 69 1.07 6.27 13.98
C LEU A 69 0.29 6.28 12.67
N ILE A 70 -0.14 5.12 12.20
CA ILE A 70 -0.91 4.98 10.96
C ILE A 70 -2.22 5.78 11.03
N ALA A 71 -2.90 5.76 12.18
CA ALA A 71 -4.13 6.52 12.37
C ALA A 71 -3.92 8.04 12.27
N SER A 72 -2.70 8.51 12.52
CA SER A 72 -2.36 9.93 12.41
C SER A 72 -2.09 10.38 10.98
N TYR A 73 -1.86 9.45 10.06
CA TYR A 73 -1.58 9.77 8.66
C TYR A 73 -2.86 9.99 7.87
N PRO A 74 -2.85 10.87 6.87
CA PRO A 74 -4.01 11.10 6.01
C PRO A 74 -4.13 9.99 4.95
N ILE A 75 -4.53 8.81 5.38
CA ILE A 75 -4.75 7.64 4.53
C ILE A 75 -6.25 7.38 4.45
N GLN A 76 -6.80 7.39 3.25
CA GLN A 76 -8.22 7.21 2.99
C GLN A 76 -8.48 5.90 2.28
N ILE A 77 -9.47 5.16 2.74
CA ILE A 77 -9.91 3.94 2.06
C ILE A 77 -10.88 4.34 0.95
N ASP A 78 -10.57 3.90 -0.27
CA ASP A 78 -11.49 4.02 -1.40
C ASP A 78 -12.48 2.86 -1.35
N PRO A 79 -13.77 3.10 -1.10
CA PRO A 79 -14.74 2.02 -0.94
C PRO A 79 -15.27 1.45 -2.26
N ILE A 80 -14.85 1.99 -3.40
CA ILE A 80 -15.37 1.58 -4.69
C ILE A 80 -14.85 0.20 -5.07
N GLU A 81 -15.78 -0.70 -5.34
CA GLU A 81 -15.51 -2.07 -5.78
C GLU A 81 -15.66 -2.14 -7.30
N ASP A 82 -14.55 -2.04 -8.02
CA ASP A 82 -14.53 -2.11 -9.47
C ASP A 82 -14.07 -3.50 -9.91
N GLU A 83 -14.95 -4.46 -9.75
CA GLU A 83 -14.66 -5.88 -9.98
C GLU A 83 -14.12 -6.12 -11.39
N GLY A 84 -14.75 -5.53 -12.40
CA GLY A 84 -14.35 -5.72 -13.80
C GLY A 84 -12.93 -5.26 -14.08
N THR A 85 -12.55 -4.08 -13.61
CA THR A 85 -11.20 -3.53 -13.78
C THR A 85 -10.18 -4.35 -13.02
N ILE A 86 -10.49 -4.76 -11.79
CA ILE A 86 -9.59 -5.56 -10.98
C ILE A 86 -9.33 -6.92 -11.64
N PHE A 87 -10.36 -7.62 -12.11
CA PHE A 87 -10.18 -8.88 -12.84
C PHE A 87 -9.38 -8.69 -14.12
N ARG A 88 -9.63 -7.62 -14.87
CA ARG A 88 -8.88 -7.33 -16.08
C ARG A 88 -7.40 -7.18 -15.81
N PHE A 89 -7.03 -6.41 -14.79
CA PHE A 89 -5.63 -6.24 -14.39
C PHE A 89 -5.00 -7.52 -13.85
N ALA A 90 -5.74 -8.27 -13.03
CA ALA A 90 -5.24 -9.53 -12.50
C ALA A 90 -4.90 -10.52 -13.62
N ARG A 91 -5.77 -10.63 -14.62
CA ARG A 91 -5.58 -11.53 -15.78
C ARG A 91 -4.48 -11.03 -16.71
N GLN A 92 -4.50 -9.74 -17.03
CA GLN A 92 -3.57 -9.16 -18.00
C GLN A 92 -2.12 -9.15 -17.48
N TYR A 93 -1.92 -8.89 -16.20
CA TYR A 93 -0.59 -8.73 -15.62
C TYR A 93 -0.18 -9.87 -14.69
N GLY A 94 -0.98 -10.91 -14.56
CA GLY A 94 -0.67 -12.04 -13.69
C GLY A 94 -0.61 -11.67 -12.21
N LEU A 95 -1.41 -10.71 -11.78
CA LEU A 95 -1.45 -10.24 -10.39
C LEU A 95 -2.51 -11.01 -9.60
N SER A 96 -2.30 -11.07 -8.27
CA SER A 96 -3.39 -11.44 -7.38
C SER A 96 -4.52 -10.42 -7.50
N PHE A 97 -5.72 -10.81 -7.11
CA PHE A 97 -6.86 -9.89 -7.08
C PHE A 97 -6.57 -8.71 -6.16
N TYR A 98 -5.86 -8.97 -5.05
CA TYR A 98 -5.49 -7.94 -4.07
C TYR A 98 -4.52 -6.90 -4.65
N ASP A 99 -3.46 -7.35 -5.32
CA ASP A 99 -2.49 -6.44 -5.96
C ASP A 99 -3.15 -5.66 -7.09
N ALA A 100 -4.01 -6.34 -7.87
CA ALA A 100 -4.77 -5.68 -8.93
C ALA A 100 -5.72 -4.61 -8.38
N ALA A 101 -6.23 -4.77 -7.15
CA ALA A 101 -7.07 -3.76 -6.51
C ALA A 101 -6.31 -2.45 -6.28
N TYR A 102 -5.04 -2.50 -5.88
CA TYR A 102 -4.21 -1.30 -5.75
C TYR A 102 -4.03 -0.59 -7.10
N LEU A 103 -3.76 -1.36 -8.14
CA LEU A 103 -3.60 -0.81 -9.48
C LEU A 103 -4.89 -0.15 -9.98
N ALA A 104 -6.04 -0.76 -9.70
CA ALA A 104 -7.34 -0.20 -10.08
C ALA A 104 -7.63 1.12 -9.38
N VAL A 105 -7.28 1.24 -8.09
CA VAL A 105 -7.41 2.50 -7.36
C VAL A 105 -6.53 3.58 -7.98
N ALA A 106 -5.28 3.25 -8.29
CA ALA A 106 -4.34 4.19 -8.90
C ALA A 106 -4.82 4.67 -10.27
N GLU A 107 -5.29 3.76 -11.12
CA GLU A 107 -5.82 4.12 -12.43
C GLU A 107 -7.05 5.03 -12.31
N ARG A 108 -8.00 4.68 -11.45
CA ARG A 108 -9.24 5.45 -11.26
C ARG A 108 -8.97 6.89 -10.81
N HIS A 109 -8.03 7.08 -9.91
CA HIS A 109 -7.69 8.39 -9.38
C HIS A 109 -6.59 9.10 -10.18
N ARG A 110 -6.05 8.46 -11.20
CA ARG A 110 -4.89 8.97 -11.96
C ARG A 110 -3.75 9.38 -11.03
N ALA A 111 -3.51 8.56 -10.04
CA ALA A 111 -2.54 8.81 -8.99
C ALA A 111 -1.33 7.88 -9.13
N PRO A 112 -0.14 8.32 -8.73
CA PRO A 112 1.02 7.45 -8.72
C PRO A 112 0.88 6.37 -7.65
N LEU A 113 1.53 5.23 -7.87
CA LEU A 113 1.51 4.07 -6.99
C LEU A 113 2.85 3.95 -6.25
N ALA A 114 2.79 3.81 -4.93
CA ALA A 114 3.93 3.52 -4.09
C ALA A 114 3.88 2.06 -3.65
N THR A 115 4.78 1.24 -4.18
CA THR A 115 4.90 -0.18 -3.85
C THR A 115 6.34 -0.65 -3.95
N LEU A 116 6.72 -1.59 -3.10
CA LEU A 116 8.02 -2.27 -3.17
C LEU A 116 7.94 -3.59 -3.95
N ASP A 117 6.73 -4.03 -4.31
CA ASP A 117 6.51 -5.26 -5.08
C ASP A 117 6.89 -5.01 -6.54
N LYS A 118 7.90 -5.73 -7.02
CA LYS A 118 8.43 -5.54 -8.38
C LYS A 118 7.42 -5.92 -9.47
N ALA A 119 6.63 -6.96 -9.24
CA ALA A 119 5.60 -7.37 -10.20
C ALA A 119 4.52 -6.31 -10.32
N LEU A 120 4.11 -5.71 -9.21
CA LEU A 120 3.12 -4.63 -9.20
C LEU A 120 3.70 -3.35 -9.82
N GLN A 121 4.97 -3.04 -9.59
CA GLN A 121 5.65 -1.92 -10.24
C GLN A 121 5.63 -2.08 -11.76
N ALA A 122 6.00 -3.26 -12.25
CA ALA A 122 6.01 -3.55 -13.69
C ALA A 122 4.62 -3.45 -14.30
N ALA A 123 3.60 -3.97 -13.62
CA ALA A 123 2.22 -3.89 -14.05
C ALA A 123 1.72 -2.44 -14.11
N ALA A 124 2.06 -1.63 -13.12
CA ALA A 124 1.70 -0.21 -13.09
C ALA A 124 2.27 0.53 -14.29
N LEU A 125 3.55 0.35 -14.58
CA LEU A 125 4.20 0.99 -15.72
C LEU A 125 3.57 0.53 -17.04
N ALA A 126 3.29 -0.75 -17.19
CA ALA A 126 2.62 -1.31 -18.39
C ALA A 126 1.20 -0.76 -18.55
N ALA A 127 0.50 -0.48 -17.47
CA ALA A 127 -0.85 0.08 -17.48
C ALA A 127 -0.86 1.61 -17.63
N GLY A 128 0.29 2.26 -17.69
CA GLY A 128 0.37 3.72 -17.77
C GLY A 128 0.18 4.42 -16.44
N VAL A 129 0.31 3.70 -15.33
CA VAL A 129 0.23 4.26 -13.97
C VAL A 129 1.64 4.60 -13.51
N PRO A 130 1.94 5.87 -13.21
CA PRO A 130 3.27 6.24 -12.76
C PRO A 130 3.55 5.69 -11.36
N LEU A 131 4.83 5.45 -11.08
CA LEU A 131 5.28 5.12 -9.74
C LEU A 131 5.58 6.40 -8.98
N LEU A 132 5.38 6.39 -7.66
CA LEU A 132 5.73 7.52 -6.80
C LEU A 132 7.23 7.78 -6.90
N ALA A 133 7.57 9.02 -7.13
CA ALA A 133 8.97 9.46 -7.28
C ALA A 133 9.18 10.86 -6.71
#